data_fd0af8cccb48af787231ecae2a565a51
#
_entry.id   fd0af8cccb48af787231ecae2a565a51
#
_cell.length_a   1.000
_cell.length_b   1.000
_cell.length_c   1.000
_cell.angle_alpha   90.00
_cell.angle_beta   90.00
_cell.angle_gamma   90.00
#
_symmetry.space_group_name_H-M   'P 1'
#
loop_
_entity.id
_entity.type
_entity.pdbx_description
1 polymer ?
#
loop_
_entity_poly.entity_id
_entity_poly.type
_entity_poly.pdbx_seq_one_letter_code
_entity_poly.pdbx_strand_id
1 'polypeptide(L)'
;MNKLEKLRKLLLEKELDGLLIDSSKNRRYMSDFTGSSGVLLITADEAIIITDFRYTEQAAEQAGQFTMVEHKVPMTEEIANQVKKLGINKLGFEKSHVTYSVYEQYKSKIEAELVPVSGLVEKLRLIKTEEELTILKDAAKIADDAFEHILGFIKPGVKEIDVSNELEFFMRKQGATSSSFDIIVASGYRSALPHGVASEKEIQSGELVTLDFGALYKGYCSDITRTVAVGEISDELHKIYHTVLEAQLKGMEGLKAGITGVEADALTRDYIKEQGYGQYFGHSTGHGVGLDVHEGPGLSFRSNEVLEPGMVVTVEPGIYVPNVGGCRIEDDAVITDNGNERLSFSKKELITL
;
A
#
# COMPACT_ATOMS: atom_id res chain seq x y z
N MET A 1 11.23 2.82 -22.02
CA MET A 1 9.95 3.57 -22.22
C MET A 1 9.63 4.24 -20.90
N ASN A 2 9.48 5.57 -20.86
CA ASN A 2 9.16 6.31 -19.64
C ASN A 2 7.66 6.18 -19.27
N LYS A 3 7.26 6.72 -18.10
CA LYS A 3 5.88 6.63 -17.58
C LYS A 3 4.85 7.26 -18.55
N LEU A 4 5.16 8.42 -19.14
CA LEU A 4 4.29 9.11 -20.10
C LEU A 4 4.10 8.30 -21.39
N GLU A 5 5.17 7.74 -21.94
CA GLU A 5 5.10 6.90 -23.15
C GLU A 5 4.26 5.63 -22.91
N LYS A 6 4.42 4.99 -21.75
CA LYS A 6 3.60 3.83 -21.37
C LYS A 6 2.12 4.20 -21.27
N LEU A 7 1.79 5.33 -20.61
CA LEU A 7 0.42 5.79 -20.49
C LEU A 7 -0.20 6.13 -21.84
N ARG A 8 0.53 6.86 -22.70
CA ARG A 8 0.08 7.23 -24.06
C ARG A 8 -0.26 6.01 -24.90
N LYS A 9 0.51 4.93 -24.78
CA LYS A 9 0.18 3.65 -25.43
C LYS A 9 -1.16 3.09 -24.95
N LEU A 10 -1.42 3.12 -23.62
CA LEU A 10 -2.70 2.67 -23.07
C LEU A 10 -3.87 3.56 -23.51
N LEU A 11 -3.65 4.88 -23.64
CA LEU A 11 -4.69 5.80 -24.16
C LEU A 11 -5.08 5.43 -25.59
N LEU A 12 -4.09 5.15 -26.44
CA LEU A 12 -4.32 4.72 -27.81
C LEU A 12 -5.10 3.39 -27.88
N GLU A 13 -4.72 2.40 -27.06
CA GLU A 13 -5.41 1.10 -26.97
C GLU A 13 -6.87 1.24 -26.48
N LYS A 14 -7.17 2.30 -25.72
CA LYS A 14 -8.52 2.63 -25.20
C LYS A 14 -9.29 3.60 -26.07
N GLU A 15 -8.72 4.04 -27.20
CA GLU A 15 -9.31 5.05 -28.10
C GLU A 15 -9.69 6.35 -27.36
N LEU A 16 -8.82 6.81 -26.43
CA LEU A 16 -8.97 8.05 -25.68
C LEU A 16 -8.05 9.13 -26.24
N ASP A 17 -8.59 10.35 -26.41
CA ASP A 17 -7.80 11.51 -26.82
C ASP A 17 -6.97 12.07 -25.66
N GLY A 18 -7.42 11.86 -24.43
CA GLY A 18 -6.70 12.29 -23.22
C GLY A 18 -7.21 11.61 -21.96
N LEU A 19 -6.42 11.77 -20.88
CA LEU A 19 -6.76 11.30 -19.54
C LEU A 19 -6.63 12.45 -18.54
N LEU A 20 -7.67 12.66 -17.75
CA LEU A 20 -7.66 13.52 -16.58
C LEU A 20 -7.32 12.68 -15.35
N ILE A 21 -6.20 13.03 -14.68
CA ILE A 21 -5.74 12.38 -13.46
C ILE A 21 -5.94 13.34 -12.30
N ASP A 22 -6.84 12.98 -11.40
CA ASP A 22 -7.23 13.74 -10.21
C ASP A 22 -6.71 13.10 -8.91
N SER A 23 -6.49 11.79 -8.90
CA SER A 23 -5.89 11.06 -7.78
C SER A 23 -4.51 11.61 -7.43
N SER A 24 -4.29 11.98 -6.17
CA SER A 24 -3.02 12.50 -5.68
C SER A 24 -1.87 11.49 -5.84
N LYS A 25 -2.14 10.20 -5.69
CA LYS A 25 -1.15 9.13 -5.85
C LYS A 25 -0.76 8.96 -7.32
N ASN A 26 -1.73 8.91 -8.23
CA ASN A 26 -1.47 8.80 -9.66
C ASN A 26 -0.84 10.06 -10.23
N ARG A 27 -1.27 11.24 -9.77
CA ARG A 27 -0.63 12.52 -10.10
C ARG A 27 0.85 12.52 -9.69
N ARG A 28 1.14 12.15 -8.44
CA ARG A 28 2.52 12.02 -7.96
C ARG A 28 3.32 11.02 -8.79
N TYR A 29 2.76 9.83 -9.06
CA TYR A 29 3.43 8.81 -9.86
C TYR A 29 3.82 9.29 -11.25
N MET A 30 2.91 10.03 -11.92
CA MET A 30 3.13 10.49 -13.29
C MET A 30 4.03 11.71 -13.40
N SER A 31 4.02 12.61 -12.40
CA SER A 31 4.65 13.92 -12.49
C SER A 31 5.66 14.25 -11.39
N ASP A 32 5.81 13.37 -10.39
CA ASP A 32 6.56 13.59 -9.15
C ASP A 32 6.03 14.77 -8.29
N PHE A 33 4.95 15.42 -8.72
CA PHE A 33 4.35 16.55 -8.00
C PHE A 33 3.68 16.10 -6.70
N THR A 34 4.14 16.69 -5.59
CA THR A 34 3.68 16.33 -4.23
C THR A 34 2.69 17.33 -3.64
N GLY A 35 2.33 18.39 -4.37
CA GLY A 35 1.37 19.40 -3.91
C GLY A 35 -0.02 18.81 -3.67
N SER A 36 -0.76 19.38 -2.72
CA SER A 36 -2.09 18.86 -2.34
C SER A 36 -3.21 19.25 -3.31
N SER A 37 -2.97 20.22 -4.23
CA SER A 37 -3.96 20.68 -5.20
C SER A 37 -3.38 20.68 -6.61
N GLY A 38 -4.12 20.10 -7.55
CA GLY A 38 -3.76 20.05 -8.96
C GLY A 38 -4.31 18.79 -9.64
N VAL A 39 -4.35 18.82 -10.96
CA VAL A 39 -4.73 17.69 -11.82
C VAL A 39 -3.76 17.58 -12.99
N LEU A 40 -3.62 16.39 -13.56
CA LEU A 40 -2.89 16.23 -14.82
C LEU A 40 -3.89 16.00 -15.96
N LEU A 41 -3.61 16.62 -17.10
CA LEU A 41 -4.28 16.35 -18.36
C LEU A 41 -3.21 15.88 -19.36
N ILE A 42 -3.29 14.61 -19.75
CA ILE A 42 -2.29 13.96 -20.61
C ILE A 42 -2.98 13.51 -21.90
N THR A 43 -2.40 13.91 -23.03
CA THR A 43 -2.80 13.49 -24.38
C THR A 43 -1.67 12.73 -25.07
N ALA A 44 -1.86 12.35 -26.33
CA ALA A 44 -0.80 11.75 -27.16
C ALA A 44 0.45 12.62 -27.23
N ASP A 45 0.28 13.94 -27.32
CA ASP A 45 1.38 14.87 -27.56
C ASP A 45 1.69 15.77 -26.37
N GLU A 46 0.68 16.12 -25.57
CA GLU A 46 0.80 17.08 -24.47
C GLU A 46 0.71 16.41 -23.10
N ALA A 47 1.37 17.01 -22.12
CA ALA A 47 1.26 16.66 -20.72
C ALA A 47 1.19 17.95 -19.90
N ILE A 48 0.06 18.22 -19.27
CA ILE A 48 -0.24 19.45 -18.56
C ILE A 48 -0.51 19.16 -17.10
N ILE A 49 0.07 19.96 -16.22
CA ILE A 49 -0.32 20.05 -14.81
C ILE A 49 -1.07 21.36 -14.57
N ILE A 50 -2.31 21.27 -14.11
CA ILE A 50 -3.14 22.42 -13.75
C ILE A 50 -3.14 22.53 -12.24
N THR A 51 -2.69 23.68 -11.71
CA THR A 51 -2.64 23.94 -10.27
C THR A 51 -2.90 25.41 -9.97
N ASP A 52 -2.90 25.81 -8.71
CA ASP A 52 -3.11 27.20 -8.30
C ASP A 52 -1.77 27.90 -7.93
N PHE A 53 -1.84 29.21 -7.70
CA PHE A 53 -0.69 30.07 -7.43
C PHE A 53 0.20 29.59 -6.27
N ARG A 54 -0.32 28.81 -5.32
CA ARG A 54 0.43 28.30 -4.16
C ARG A 54 1.48 27.27 -4.55
N TYR A 55 1.32 26.63 -5.72
CA TYR A 55 2.12 25.49 -6.15
C TYR A 55 2.88 25.72 -7.47
N THR A 56 2.86 26.92 -8.04
CA THR A 56 3.50 27.20 -9.34
C THR A 56 5.00 26.92 -9.32
N GLU A 57 5.71 27.37 -8.29
CA GLU A 57 7.15 27.12 -8.13
C GLU A 57 7.43 25.63 -7.92
N GLN A 58 6.69 25.00 -7.01
CA GLN A 58 6.83 23.57 -6.72
C GLN A 58 6.54 22.69 -7.95
N ALA A 59 5.51 23.02 -8.72
CA ALA A 59 5.16 22.29 -9.95
C ALA A 59 6.25 22.46 -11.03
N ALA A 60 6.82 23.66 -11.16
CA ALA A 60 7.92 23.92 -12.10
C ALA A 60 9.19 23.13 -11.73
N GLU A 61 9.48 22.97 -10.44
CA GLU A 61 10.63 22.23 -9.95
C GLU A 61 10.43 20.70 -10.08
N GLN A 62 9.27 20.19 -9.64
CA GLN A 62 9.03 18.75 -9.52
C GLN A 62 8.50 18.11 -10.81
N ALA A 63 7.64 18.81 -11.56
CA ALA A 63 6.94 18.29 -12.74
C ALA A 63 7.54 18.81 -14.06
N GLY A 64 8.85 18.85 -14.20
CA GLY A 64 9.55 19.46 -15.34
C GLY A 64 9.23 18.88 -16.72
N GLN A 65 8.58 17.71 -16.80
CA GLN A 65 8.09 17.11 -18.04
C GLN A 65 6.66 17.58 -18.42
N PHE A 66 6.02 18.39 -17.56
CA PHE A 66 4.66 18.89 -17.74
C PHE A 66 4.66 20.39 -18.01
N THR A 67 3.79 20.83 -18.91
CA THR A 67 3.48 22.25 -19.07
C THR A 67 2.60 22.68 -17.89
N MET A 68 3.09 23.61 -17.08
CA MET A 68 2.35 24.13 -15.93
C MET A 68 1.32 25.17 -16.38
N VAL A 69 0.08 25.01 -15.92
CA VAL A 69 -1.03 25.96 -16.12
C VAL A 69 -1.54 26.40 -14.74
N GLU A 70 -1.39 27.69 -14.44
CA GLU A 70 -2.01 28.29 -13.26
C GLU A 70 -3.48 28.63 -13.55
N HIS A 71 -4.41 27.99 -12.84
CA HIS A 71 -5.82 28.35 -12.99
C HIS A 71 -6.18 29.62 -12.19
N LYS A 72 -6.89 30.54 -12.84
CA LYS A 72 -7.42 31.78 -12.27
C LYS A 72 -8.95 31.78 -12.16
N VAL A 73 -9.55 30.73 -12.64
CA VAL A 73 -10.98 30.39 -12.59
C VAL A 73 -11.14 29.08 -11.80
N PRO A 74 -12.35 28.66 -11.45
CA PRO A 74 -12.55 27.35 -10.83
C PRO A 74 -11.85 26.23 -11.60
N MET A 75 -11.22 25.27 -10.90
CA MET A 75 -10.44 24.18 -11.50
C MET A 75 -11.19 23.47 -12.64
N THR A 76 -12.46 23.16 -12.45
CA THR A 76 -13.29 22.50 -13.47
C THR A 76 -13.44 23.33 -14.75
N GLU A 77 -13.50 24.65 -14.61
CA GLU A 77 -13.57 25.57 -15.75
C GLU A 77 -12.26 25.62 -16.51
N GLU A 78 -11.12 25.65 -15.78
CA GLU A 78 -9.82 25.59 -16.44
C GLU A 78 -9.58 24.26 -17.14
N ILE A 79 -9.98 23.13 -16.53
CA ILE A 79 -9.96 21.82 -17.20
C ILE A 79 -10.74 21.89 -18.53
N ALA A 80 -11.95 22.44 -18.51
CA ALA A 80 -12.77 22.59 -19.71
C ALA A 80 -12.08 23.46 -20.78
N ASN A 81 -11.45 24.55 -20.37
CA ASN A 81 -10.67 25.42 -21.28
C ASN A 81 -9.52 24.65 -21.94
N GLN A 82 -8.76 23.87 -21.17
CA GLN A 82 -7.65 23.08 -21.71
C GLN A 82 -8.14 21.94 -22.60
N VAL A 83 -9.21 21.24 -22.23
CA VAL A 83 -9.86 20.19 -23.06
C VAL A 83 -10.26 20.77 -24.42
N LYS A 84 -10.91 21.93 -24.43
CA LYS A 84 -11.31 22.62 -25.66
C LYS A 84 -10.11 23.08 -26.49
N LYS A 85 -9.09 23.67 -25.83
CA LYS A 85 -7.85 24.15 -26.47
C LYS A 85 -7.09 22.99 -27.16
N LEU A 86 -7.08 21.81 -26.56
CA LEU A 86 -6.40 20.63 -27.09
C LEU A 86 -7.24 19.81 -28.05
N GLY A 87 -8.52 20.18 -28.28
CA GLY A 87 -9.41 19.49 -29.21
C GLY A 87 -9.75 18.07 -28.77
N ILE A 88 -9.82 17.80 -27.47
CA ILE A 88 -10.13 16.50 -26.91
C ILE A 88 -11.63 16.22 -27.08
N ASN A 89 -11.97 15.13 -27.75
CA ASN A 89 -13.36 14.69 -27.95
C ASN A 89 -13.76 13.56 -27.00
N LYS A 90 -12.80 12.67 -26.65
CA LYS A 90 -12.99 11.59 -25.68
C LYS A 90 -11.98 11.73 -24.53
N LEU A 91 -12.47 12.15 -23.36
CA LEU A 91 -11.66 12.36 -22.16
C LEU A 91 -11.90 11.24 -21.17
N GLY A 92 -10.86 10.42 -20.93
CA GLY A 92 -10.84 9.47 -19.81
C GLY A 92 -10.74 10.20 -18.47
N PHE A 93 -11.39 9.66 -17.45
CA PHE A 93 -11.24 10.13 -16.07
C PHE A 93 -11.26 8.95 -15.08
N GLU A 94 -10.61 9.10 -13.94
CA GLU A 94 -10.45 8.08 -12.91
C GLU A 94 -11.76 7.83 -12.14
N LYS A 95 -12.59 6.89 -12.60
CA LYS A 95 -13.93 6.62 -12.02
C LYS A 95 -13.90 6.15 -10.57
N SER A 96 -12.81 5.53 -10.13
CA SER A 96 -12.63 5.06 -8.75
C SER A 96 -12.26 6.19 -7.77
N HIS A 97 -11.84 7.35 -8.30
CA HIS A 97 -11.44 8.52 -7.50
C HIS A 97 -12.44 9.66 -7.61
N VAL A 98 -12.90 9.97 -8.81
CA VAL A 98 -13.85 11.06 -9.07
C VAL A 98 -15.18 10.77 -8.42
N THR A 99 -15.60 11.62 -7.48
CA THR A 99 -16.92 11.50 -6.84
C THR A 99 -18.03 11.86 -7.81
N TYR A 100 -19.26 11.38 -7.55
CA TYR A 100 -20.42 11.71 -8.38
C TYR A 100 -20.63 13.23 -8.50
N SER A 101 -20.46 13.99 -7.45
CA SER A 101 -20.58 15.46 -7.47
C SER A 101 -19.56 16.11 -8.39
N VAL A 102 -18.30 15.63 -8.38
CA VAL A 102 -17.25 16.14 -9.28
C VAL A 102 -17.53 15.74 -10.72
N TYR A 103 -18.00 14.51 -10.96
CA TYR A 103 -18.42 14.07 -12.29
C TYR A 103 -19.54 14.95 -12.89
N GLU A 104 -20.56 15.29 -12.09
CA GLU A 104 -21.64 16.20 -12.55
C GLU A 104 -21.10 17.60 -12.89
N GLN A 105 -20.10 18.10 -12.16
CA GLN A 105 -19.44 19.36 -12.50
C GLN A 105 -18.66 19.24 -13.82
N TYR A 106 -17.91 18.16 -14.02
CA TYR A 106 -17.22 17.89 -15.30
C TYR A 106 -18.22 17.83 -16.45
N LYS A 107 -19.27 17.05 -16.29
CA LYS A 107 -20.32 16.89 -17.30
C LYS A 107 -21.01 18.21 -17.67
N SER A 108 -21.13 19.13 -16.72
CA SER A 108 -21.78 20.43 -16.95
C SER A 108 -20.90 21.45 -17.69
N LYS A 109 -19.55 21.26 -17.70
CA LYS A 109 -18.57 22.25 -18.19
C LYS A 109 -17.74 21.75 -19.35
N ILE A 110 -17.45 20.46 -19.42
CA ILE A 110 -16.56 19.87 -20.41
C ILE A 110 -17.38 19.43 -21.63
N GLU A 111 -17.05 19.92 -22.81
CA GLU A 111 -17.72 19.63 -24.08
C GLU A 111 -17.22 18.33 -24.76
N ALA A 112 -16.50 17.46 -24.03
CA ALA A 112 -16.03 16.16 -24.50
C ALA A 112 -16.88 15.01 -23.97
N GLU A 113 -16.85 13.86 -24.65
CA GLU A 113 -17.35 12.60 -24.11
C GLU A 113 -16.50 12.20 -22.90
N LEU A 114 -17.12 12.12 -21.72
CA LEU A 114 -16.45 11.69 -20.48
C LEU A 114 -16.50 10.16 -20.38
N VAL A 115 -15.33 9.52 -20.48
CA VAL A 115 -15.18 8.06 -20.47
C VAL A 115 -14.64 7.60 -19.11
N PRO A 116 -15.44 6.88 -18.29
CA PRO A 116 -14.97 6.38 -17.01
C PRO A 116 -13.95 5.25 -17.21
N VAL A 117 -12.74 5.44 -16.68
CA VAL A 117 -11.66 4.44 -16.71
C VAL A 117 -11.22 4.05 -15.31
N SER A 118 -10.61 2.88 -15.16
CA SER A 118 -9.95 2.45 -13.93
C SER A 118 -8.71 1.63 -14.25
N GLY A 119 -7.73 1.69 -13.37
CA GLY A 119 -6.55 0.86 -13.44
C GLY A 119 -5.52 1.26 -14.52
N LEU A 120 -5.65 2.40 -15.21
CA LEU A 120 -4.68 2.78 -16.26
C LEU A 120 -3.33 3.15 -15.68
N VAL A 121 -3.30 4.03 -14.71
CA VAL A 121 -2.07 4.44 -14.03
C VAL A 121 -1.65 3.36 -13.02
N GLU A 122 -2.59 2.76 -12.32
CA GLU A 122 -2.36 1.69 -11.37
C GLU A 122 -1.65 0.48 -12.01
N LYS A 123 -1.95 0.14 -13.26
CA LYS A 123 -1.19 -0.88 -14.03
C LYS A 123 0.28 -0.52 -14.21
N LEU A 124 0.59 0.76 -14.39
CA LEU A 124 1.98 1.20 -14.52
C LEU A 124 2.72 1.13 -13.17
N ARG A 125 2.00 1.29 -12.07
CA ARG A 125 2.50 1.23 -10.70
C ARG A 125 2.78 -0.20 -10.21
N LEU A 126 2.21 -1.23 -10.86
CA LEU A 126 2.43 -2.63 -10.49
C LEU A 126 3.92 -3.00 -10.53
N ILE A 127 4.61 -2.63 -11.59
CA ILE A 127 6.04 -2.93 -11.78
C ILE A 127 6.86 -1.74 -11.32
N LYS A 128 7.56 -1.90 -10.22
CA LYS A 128 8.38 -0.86 -9.60
C LYS A 128 9.70 -0.68 -10.37
N THR A 129 10.14 0.56 -10.51
CA THR A 129 11.48 0.88 -11.00
C THR A 129 12.53 0.67 -9.91
N GLU A 130 13.81 0.65 -10.26
CA GLU A 130 14.91 0.51 -9.30
C GLU A 130 14.92 1.67 -8.27
N GLU A 131 14.54 2.88 -8.70
CA GLU A 131 14.42 4.03 -7.80
C GLU A 131 13.26 3.83 -6.81
N GLU A 132 12.12 3.33 -7.28
CA GLU A 132 10.97 3.01 -6.42
C GLU A 132 11.30 1.89 -5.44
N LEU A 133 11.98 0.84 -5.89
CA LEU A 133 12.46 -0.28 -5.04
C LEU A 133 13.44 0.22 -3.97
N THR A 134 14.32 1.16 -4.30
CA THR A 134 15.24 1.76 -3.33
C THR A 134 14.47 2.49 -2.22
N ILE A 135 13.44 3.27 -2.58
CA ILE A 135 12.61 3.98 -1.59
C ILE A 135 11.83 2.99 -0.71
N LEU A 136 11.28 1.92 -1.30
CA LEU A 136 10.57 0.87 -0.57
C LEU A 136 11.49 0.13 0.41
N LYS A 137 12.72 -0.18 0.01
CA LYS A 137 13.75 -0.77 0.90
C LYS A 137 14.10 0.18 2.06
N ASP A 138 14.24 1.47 1.79
CA ASP A 138 14.48 2.47 2.85
C ASP A 138 13.27 2.55 3.81
N ALA A 139 12.04 2.52 3.29
CA ALA A 139 10.81 2.54 4.09
C ALA A 139 10.70 1.28 4.97
N ALA A 140 10.96 0.08 4.40
CA ALA A 140 10.99 -1.18 5.13
C ALA A 140 12.07 -1.18 6.22
N LYS A 141 13.25 -0.63 5.93
CA LYS A 141 14.33 -0.49 6.92
C LYS A 141 13.91 0.40 8.10
N ILE A 142 13.22 1.51 7.86
CA ILE A 142 12.70 2.36 8.94
C ILE A 142 11.74 1.57 9.83
N ALA A 143 10.88 0.74 9.26
CA ALA A 143 9.96 -0.13 10.00
C ALA A 143 10.72 -1.23 10.77
N ASP A 144 11.74 -1.86 10.18
CA ASP A 144 12.60 -2.82 10.87
C ASP A 144 13.31 -2.18 12.08
N ASP A 145 13.90 -1.00 11.91
CA ASP A 145 14.56 -0.26 12.99
C ASP A 145 13.56 0.13 14.11
N ALA A 146 12.31 0.45 13.73
CA ALA A 146 11.24 0.74 14.68
C ALA A 146 10.81 -0.51 15.47
N PHE A 147 10.77 -1.68 14.82
CA PHE A 147 10.51 -2.95 15.51
C PHE A 147 11.58 -3.24 16.55
N GLU A 148 12.85 -3.16 16.21
CA GLU A 148 13.93 -3.37 17.17
C GLU A 148 13.85 -2.38 18.35
N HIS A 149 13.53 -1.12 18.08
CA HIS A 149 13.37 -0.10 19.11
C HIS A 149 12.23 -0.43 20.07
N ILE A 150 11.07 -0.85 19.54
CA ILE A 150 9.85 -1.04 20.34
C ILE A 150 9.93 -2.24 21.31
N LEU A 151 10.78 -3.22 21.02
CA LEU A 151 11.00 -4.36 21.93
C LEU A 151 11.44 -3.94 23.33
N GLY A 152 12.21 -2.86 23.43
CA GLY A 152 12.63 -2.30 24.72
C GLY A 152 11.55 -1.48 25.45
N PHE A 153 10.47 -1.13 24.77
CA PHE A 153 9.37 -0.32 25.32
C PHE A 153 8.21 -1.17 25.83
N ILE A 154 7.93 -2.30 25.17
CA ILE A 154 6.82 -3.19 25.50
C ILE A 154 7.10 -3.93 26.81
N LYS A 155 6.16 -3.84 27.76
CA LYS A 155 6.16 -4.57 29.04
C LYS A 155 4.77 -4.58 29.65
N PRO A 156 4.49 -5.46 30.63
CA PRO A 156 3.22 -5.42 31.35
C PRO A 156 2.88 -4.04 31.93
N GLY A 157 1.63 -3.59 31.77
CA GLY A 157 1.11 -2.30 32.22
C GLY A 157 1.25 -1.14 31.21
N VAL A 158 2.00 -1.32 30.11
CA VAL A 158 2.03 -0.34 29.01
C VAL A 158 0.76 -0.49 28.17
N LYS A 159 0.15 0.62 27.77
CA LYS A 159 -1.04 0.60 26.92
C LYS A 159 -0.69 0.38 25.46
N GLU A 160 -1.57 -0.28 24.71
CA GLU A 160 -1.41 -0.47 23.26
C GLU A 160 -1.22 0.87 22.54
N ILE A 161 -1.98 1.91 22.92
CA ILE A 161 -1.86 3.24 22.31
C ILE A 161 -0.50 3.89 22.57
N ASP A 162 0.11 3.65 23.71
CA ASP A 162 1.46 4.18 24.03
C ASP A 162 2.53 3.51 23.14
N VAL A 163 2.38 2.20 22.87
CA VAL A 163 3.25 1.46 21.94
C VAL A 163 3.08 2.00 20.51
N SER A 164 1.86 2.24 20.07
CA SER A 164 1.57 2.83 18.75
C SER A 164 2.19 4.21 18.59
N ASN A 165 2.02 5.08 19.59
CA ASN A 165 2.60 6.42 19.59
C ASN A 165 4.13 6.40 19.54
N GLU A 166 4.77 5.49 20.27
CA GLU A 166 6.22 5.34 20.26
C GLU A 166 6.75 4.86 18.91
N LEU A 167 6.07 3.89 18.26
CA LEU A 167 6.37 3.46 16.89
C LEU A 167 6.28 4.62 15.90
N GLU A 168 5.16 5.34 15.89
CA GLU A 168 4.96 6.50 14.99
C GLU A 168 6.05 7.54 15.20
N PHE A 169 6.34 7.89 16.45
CA PHE A 169 7.35 8.89 16.78
C PHE A 169 8.75 8.46 16.36
N PHE A 170 9.10 7.19 16.57
CA PHE A 170 10.39 6.67 16.16
C PHE A 170 10.56 6.70 14.64
N MET A 171 9.57 6.20 13.88
CA MET A 171 9.61 6.21 12.42
C MET A 171 9.75 7.62 11.86
N ARG A 172 9.05 8.61 12.43
CA ARG A 172 9.20 10.03 12.03
C ARG A 172 10.59 10.57 12.31
N LYS A 173 11.21 10.21 13.42
CA LYS A 173 12.62 10.57 13.71
C LYS A 173 13.59 9.98 12.69
N GLN A 174 13.28 8.82 12.12
CA GLN A 174 14.09 8.18 11.08
C GLN A 174 13.80 8.76 9.68
N GLY A 175 12.92 9.73 9.54
CA GLY A 175 12.63 10.44 8.30
C GLY A 175 11.33 10.06 7.61
N ALA A 176 10.52 9.17 8.17
CA ALA A 176 9.17 8.92 7.68
C ALA A 176 8.29 10.16 7.80
N THR A 177 7.41 10.38 6.84
CA THR A 177 6.42 11.46 6.88
C THR A 177 5.32 11.16 7.91
N SER A 178 4.94 9.89 8.03
CA SER A 178 3.96 9.33 8.98
C SER A 178 4.09 7.80 8.97
N SER A 179 3.26 7.11 9.76
CA SER A 179 2.92 5.72 9.48
C SER A 179 2.22 5.59 8.11
N SER A 180 2.28 4.41 7.51
CA SER A 180 1.62 4.07 6.24
C SER A 180 0.10 4.00 6.41
N PHE A 181 -0.35 3.59 7.58
CA PHE A 181 -1.75 3.39 7.99
C PHE A 181 -1.89 3.51 9.51
N ASP A 182 -3.12 3.39 10.03
CA ASP A 182 -3.39 3.40 11.47
C ASP A 182 -2.75 2.17 12.12
N ILE A 183 -1.74 2.40 12.96
CA ILE A 183 -0.93 1.33 13.57
C ILE A 183 -1.80 0.40 14.41
N ILE A 184 -1.69 -0.89 14.17
CA ILE A 184 -2.31 -1.95 14.96
C ILE A 184 -1.35 -2.36 16.07
N VAL A 185 -1.82 -2.26 17.31
CA VAL A 185 -1.21 -2.89 18.48
C VAL A 185 -2.33 -3.63 19.20
N ALA A 186 -2.35 -4.94 19.05
CA ALA A 186 -3.44 -5.78 19.57
C ALA A 186 -2.89 -6.85 20.50
N SER A 187 -3.22 -6.77 21.78
CA SER A 187 -2.68 -7.66 22.82
C SER A 187 -3.74 -8.59 23.44
N GLY A 188 -3.32 -9.80 23.82
CA GLY A 188 -4.18 -10.81 24.45
C GLY A 188 -5.38 -11.16 23.58
N TYR A 189 -6.60 -11.10 24.12
CA TYR A 189 -7.82 -11.41 23.35
C TYR A 189 -8.01 -10.49 22.14
N ARG A 190 -7.46 -9.26 22.17
CA ARG A 190 -7.55 -8.32 21.05
C ARG A 190 -6.66 -8.73 19.87
N SER A 191 -5.61 -9.51 20.10
CA SER A 191 -4.79 -10.07 19.00
C SER A 191 -5.59 -11.00 18.07
N ALA A 192 -6.78 -11.45 18.50
CA ALA A 192 -7.74 -12.13 17.64
C ALA A 192 -8.59 -11.19 16.74
N LEU A 193 -8.30 -9.88 16.76
CA LEU A 193 -8.94 -8.90 15.89
C LEU A 193 -7.96 -8.54 14.76
N PRO A 194 -8.20 -8.95 13.49
CA PRO A 194 -7.28 -8.66 12.37
C PRO A 194 -6.96 -7.17 12.23
N HIS A 195 -7.95 -6.30 12.46
CA HIS A 195 -7.81 -4.83 12.43
C HIS A 195 -7.91 -4.21 13.83
N GLY A 196 -7.20 -4.81 14.80
CA GLY A 196 -7.19 -4.37 16.19
C GLY A 196 -6.36 -3.09 16.40
N VAL A 197 -6.80 -1.95 15.87
CA VAL A 197 -6.14 -0.64 16.09
C VAL A 197 -5.87 -0.45 17.57
N ALA A 198 -4.71 0.13 17.90
CA ALA A 198 -4.21 0.36 19.25
C ALA A 198 -5.26 1.04 20.15
N SER A 199 -5.43 0.54 21.38
CA SER A 199 -6.45 0.96 22.34
C SER A 199 -5.86 1.35 23.69
N GLU A 200 -6.71 1.75 24.63
CA GLU A 200 -6.34 2.00 26.02
C GLU A 200 -6.08 0.73 26.86
N LYS A 201 -6.19 -0.46 26.23
CA LYS A 201 -5.91 -1.72 26.93
C LYS A 201 -4.44 -1.77 27.34
N GLU A 202 -4.21 -2.12 28.60
CA GLU A 202 -2.89 -2.42 29.13
C GLU A 202 -2.47 -3.85 28.73
N ILE A 203 -1.24 -3.99 28.23
CA ILE A 203 -0.60 -5.26 27.93
C ILE A 203 -0.37 -6.03 29.22
N GLN A 204 -0.68 -7.34 29.24
CA GLN A 204 -0.50 -8.19 30.41
C GLN A 204 0.54 -9.28 30.13
N SER A 205 1.12 -9.83 31.20
CA SER A 205 1.95 -11.05 31.09
C SER A 205 1.11 -12.25 30.67
N GLY A 206 1.64 -13.11 29.81
CA GLY A 206 0.95 -14.27 29.24
C GLY A 206 0.22 -13.97 27.92
N GLU A 207 0.42 -12.80 27.34
CA GLU A 207 -0.26 -12.38 26.11
C GLU A 207 0.67 -12.40 24.89
N LEU A 208 0.10 -12.70 23.71
CA LEU A 208 0.68 -12.28 22.43
C LEU A 208 0.31 -10.82 22.16
N VAL A 209 1.24 -10.08 21.58
CA VAL A 209 1.07 -8.70 21.11
C VAL A 209 1.40 -8.66 19.64
N THR A 210 0.40 -8.45 18.80
CA THR A 210 0.56 -8.24 17.36
C THR A 210 0.80 -6.75 17.11
N LEU A 211 1.88 -6.46 16.41
CA LEU A 211 2.31 -5.14 15.98
C LEU A 211 2.27 -5.11 14.46
N ASP A 212 1.36 -4.35 13.87
CA ASP A 212 1.22 -4.20 12.43
C ASP A 212 1.30 -2.70 12.09
N PHE A 213 2.34 -2.34 11.36
CA PHE A 213 2.71 -0.96 11.09
C PHE A 213 3.64 -0.85 9.90
N GLY A 214 3.77 0.35 9.38
CA GLY A 214 4.70 0.63 8.28
C GLY A 214 5.06 2.11 8.23
N ALA A 215 6.13 2.45 7.53
CA ALA A 215 6.61 3.81 7.35
C ALA A 215 6.16 4.38 6.01
N LEU A 216 5.57 5.58 5.98
CA LEU A 216 5.38 6.38 4.78
C LEU A 216 6.65 7.21 4.54
N TYR A 217 7.51 6.76 3.63
CA TYR A 217 8.77 7.40 3.33
C TYR A 217 8.85 7.85 1.87
N LYS A 218 9.16 9.11 1.62
CA LYS A 218 9.17 9.69 0.27
C LYS A 218 7.93 9.32 -0.56
N GLY A 219 6.76 9.15 0.12
CA GLY A 219 5.46 8.83 -0.48
C GLY A 219 5.19 7.37 -0.77
N TYR A 220 6.12 6.47 -0.51
CA TYR A 220 5.95 5.03 -0.58
C TYR A 220 5.72 4.45 0.81
N CYS A 221 4.87 3.43 0.88
CA CYS A 221 4.52 2.71 2.09
C CYS A 221 5.41 1.47 2.24
N SER A 222 5.84 1.16 3.45
CA SER A 222 6.20 -0.20 3.86
C SER A 222 5.08 -0.79 4.70
N ASP A 223 5.10 -2.11 4.85
CA ASP A 223 4.14 -2.86 5.63
C ASP A 223 4.84 -4.02 6.34
N ILE A 224 4.61 -4.17 7.64
CA ILE A 224 5.22 -5.24 8.43
C ILE A 224 4.35 -5.60 9.61
N THR A 225 4.13 -6.90 9.80
CA THR A 225 3.55 -7.41 11.04
C THR A 225 4.53 -8.31 11.77
N ARG A 226 4.68 -8.07 13.07
CA ARG A 226 5.35 -8.98 14.00
C ARG A 226 4.47 -9.21 15.22
N THR A 227 4.51 -10.43 15.72
CA THR A 227 3.85 -10.80 16.96
C THR A 227 4.90 -11.21 17.98
N VAL A 228 4.82 -10.70 19.20
CA VAL A 228 5.74 -11.01 20.31
C VAL A 228 4.97 -11.56 21.49
N ALA A 229 5.60 -12.35 22.36
CA ALA A 229 5.06 -12.78 23.64
C ALA A 229 5.49 -11.83 24.74
N VAL A 230 4.62 -11.54 25.70
CA VAL A 230 4.95 -10.84 26.94
C VAL A 230 4.81 -11.83 28.10
N GLY A 231 5.95 -12.25 28.68
CA GLY A 231 6.00 -13.33 29.64
C GLY A 231 5.69 -14.72 29.03
N GLU A 232 5.41 -15.71 29.86
CA GLU A 232 5.14 -17.08 29.45
C GLU A 232 3.70 -17.19 28.91
N ILE A 233 3.55 -17.65 27.66
CA ILE A 233 2.26 -17.83 26.99
C ILE A 233 1.81 -19.29 27.02
N SER A 234 0.51 -19.55 26.76
CA SER A 234 -0.05 -20.91 26.74
C SER A 234 0.46 -21.74 25.56
N ASP A 235 0.39 -23.07 25.69
CA ASP A 235 0.72 -24.01 24.60
C ASP A 235 -0.12 -23.77 23.35
N GLU A 236 -1.38 -23.35 23.51
CA GLU A 236 -2.27 -23.02 22.39
C GLU A 236 -1.77 -21.79 21.62
N LEU A 237 -1.34 -20.74 22.31
CA LEU A 237 -0.75 -19.56 21.68
C LEU A 237 0.58 -19.88 21.01
N HIS A 238 1.42 -20.72 21.62
CA HIS A 238 2.63 -21.24 20.99
C HIS A 238 2.31 -21.97 19.68
N LYS A 239 1.30 -22.85 19.69
CA LYS A 239 0.88 -23.60 18.49
C LYS A 239 0.37 -22.66 17.39
N ILE A 240 -0.46 -21.68 17.75
CA ILE A 240 -0.95 -20.64 16.80
C ILE A 240 0.24 -19.92 16.18
N TYR A 241 1.17 -19.41 16.99
CA TYR A 241 2.35 -18.69 16.54
C TYR A 241 3.18 -19.51 15.53
N HIS A 242 3.54 -20.73 15.91
CA HIS A 242 4.36 -21.60 15.06
C HIS A 242 3.64 -21.98 13.75
N THR A 243 2.31 -22.17 13.80
CA THR A 243 1.54 -22.43 12.57
C THR A 243 1.57 -21.25 11.62
N VAL A 244 1.45 -20.01 12.13
CA VAL A 244 1.53 -18.79 11.32
C VAL A 244 2.93 -18.58 10.77
N LEU A 245 3.96 -18.80 11.59
CA LEU A 245 5.35 -18.68 11.16
C LEU A 245 5.66 -19.64 10.00
N GLU A 246 5.32 -20.91 10.14
CA GLU A 246 5.55 -21.90 9.09
C GLU A 246 4.74 -21.60 7.82
N ALA A 247 3.50 -21.11 7.96
CA ALA A 247 2.70 -20.65 6.81
C ALA A 247 3.38 -19.50 6.07
N GLN A 248 3.88 -18.51 6.81
CA GLN A 248 4.56 -17.35 6.26
C GLN A 248 5.87 -17.75 5.54
N LEU A 249 6.66 -18.64 6.15
CA LEU A 249 7.88 -19.16 5.53
C LEU A 249 7.58 -19.90 4.21
N LYS A 250 6.53 -20.74 4.19
CA LYS A 250 6.07 -21.43 2.97
C LYS A 250 5.58 -20.46 1.90
N GLY A 251 4.85 -19.41 2.30
CA GLY A 251 4.43 -18.33 1.41
C GLY A 251 5.63 -17.68 0.74
N MET A 252 6.62 -17.28 1.53
CA MET A 252 7.85 -16.65 1.01
C MET A 252 8.66 -17.61 0.12
N GLU A 253 8.78 -18.87 0.50
CA GLU A 253 9.54 -19.87 -0.29
C GLU A 253 8.89 -20.13 -1.65
N GLY A 254 7.55 -20.20 -1.71
CA GLY A 254 6.80 -20.51 -2.94
C GLY A 254 6.51 -19.30 -3.82
N LEU A 255 6.65 -18.08 -3.29
CA LEU A 255 6.32 -16.84 -4.00
C LEU A 255 7.32 -16.55 -5.13
N LYS A 256 6.83 -16.43 -6.39
CA LYS A 256 7.66 -16.21 -7.58
C LYS A 256 6.84 -15.67 -8.75
N ALA A 257 7.54 -15.17 -9.78
CA ALA A 257 6.91 -14.80 -11.05
C ALA A 257 6.22 -16.00 -11.72
N GLY A 258 5.13 -15.71 -12.43
CA GLY A 258 4.38 -16.69 -13.24
C GLY A 258 3.27 -17.41 -12.49
N ILE A 259 3.19 -17.35 -11.14
CA ILE A 259 2.03 -17.84 -10.41
C ILE A 259 0.95 -16.77 -10.31
N THR A 260 -0.30 -17.19 -10.15
CA THR A 260 -1.44 -16.31 -9.93
C THR A 260 -1.58 -15.90 -8.46
N GLY A 261 -2.32 -14.82 -8.18
CA GLY A 261 -2.66 -14.45 -6.81
C GLY A 261 -3.41 -15.55 -6.03
N VAL A 262 -4.23 -16.37 -6.73
CA VAL A 262 -4.87 -17.58 -6.14
C VAL A 262 -3.84 -18.61 -5.71
N GLU A 263 -2.86 -18.92 -6.57
CA GLU A 263 -1.81 -19.88 -6.25
C GLU A 263 -0.89 -19.37 -5.13
N ALA A 264 -0.59 -18.08 -5.11
CA ALA A 264 0.18 -17.46 -4.03
C ALA A 264 -0.57 -17.50 -2.68
N ASP A 265 -1.88 -17.23 -2.66
CA ASP A 265 -2.71 -17.35 -1.45
C ASP A 265 -2.75 -18.79 -0.93
N ALA A 266 -2.84 -19.78 -1.82
CA ALA A 266 -2.88 -21.19 -1.45
C ALA A 266 -1.62 -21.66 -0.71
N LEU A 267 -0.44 -21.06 -0.98
CA LEU A 267 0.81 -21.41 -0.30
C LEU A 267 0.72 -21.33 1.24
N THR A 268 -0.01 -20.35 1.75
CA THR A 268 -0.18 -20.15 3.20
C THR A 268 -1.50 -20.72 3.70
N ARG A 269 -2.59 -20.48 2.97
CA ARG A 269 -3.95 -20.87 3.36
C ARG A 269 -4.12 -22.36 3.49
N ASP A 270 -3.64 -23.14 2.54
CA ASP A 270 -3.78 -24.59 2.56
C ASP A 270 -3.03 -25.19 3.75
N TYR A 271 -1.83 -24.71 4.05
CA TYR A 271 -1.10 -25.15 5.23
C TYR A 271 -1.84 -24.83 6.54
N ILE A 272 -2.36 -23.60 6.71
CA ILE A 272 -3.15 -23.22 7.90
C ILE A 272 -4.40 -24.11 8.01
N LYS A 273 -5.04 -24.42 6.90
CA LYS A 273 -6.21 -25.32 6.86
C LYS A 273 -5.84 -26.75 7.25
N GLU A 274 -4.73 -27.30 6.77
CA GLU A 274 -4.21 -28.62 7.14
C GLU A 274 -3.89 -28.73 8.64
N GLN A 275 -3.44 -27.62 9.26
CA GLN A 275 -3.20 -27.54 10.70
C GLN A 275 -4.49 -27.37 11.54
N GLY A 276 -5.67 -27.34 10.90
CA GLY A 276 -6.98 -27.25 11.54
C GLY A 276 -7.45 -25.84 11.86
N TYR A 277 -6.75 -24.79 11.41
CA TYR A 277 -7.08 -23.39 11.67
C TYR A 277 -7.73 -22.67 10.48
N GLY A 278 -8.12 -23.35 9.41
CA GLY A 278 -8.63 -22.72 8.19
C GLY A 278 -9.83 -21.79 8.40
N GLN A 279 -10.69 -22.05 9.39
CA GLN A 279 -11.82 -21.17 9.72
C GLN A 279 -11.42 -19.89 10.45
N TYR A 280 -10.18 -19.80 10.93
CA TYR A 280 -9.63 -18.67 11.68
C TYR A 280 -8.67 -17.81 10.83
N PHE A 281 -8.52 -18.07 9.55
CA PHE A 281 -7.79 -17.27 8.59
C PHE A 281 -8.75 -16.68 7.54
N GLY A 282 -9.29 -15.50 7.84
CA GLY A 282 -10.41 -14.90 7.12
C GLY A 282 -10.07 -13.85 6.06
N HIS A 283 -8.82 -13.41 5.96
CA HIS A 283 -8.38 -12.41 4.97
C HIS A 283 -7.47 -13.01 3.87
N SER A 284 -7.04 -12.21 2.92
CA SER A 284 -6.08 -12.59 1.88
C SER A 284 -4.69 -12.83 2.45
N THR A 285 -3.88 -13.63 1.76
CA THR A 285 -2.48 -13.83 2.14
C THR A 285 -1.64 -12.57 1.98
N GLY A 286 -2.08 -11.63 1.13
CA GLY A 286 -1.38 -10.36 0.94
C GLY A 286 -1.94 -9.52 -0.18
N HIS A 287 -1.30 -8.39 -0.40
CA HIS A 287 -1.64 -7.38 -1.40
C HIS A 287 -0.38 -6.69 -1.93
N GLY A 288 -0.52 -5.94 -3.01
CA GLY A 288 0.54 -5.07 -3.49
C GLY A 288 0.76 -3.88 -2.55
N VAL A 289 1.98 -3.42 -2.46
CA VAL A 289 2.35 -2.21 -1.70
C VAL A 289 3.19 -1.26 -2.57
N GLY A 290 3.02 0.04 -2.36
CA GLY A 290 3.72 1.06 -3.13
C GLY A 290 3.38 2.47 -2.66
N LEU A 291 2.81 3.30 -3.55
CA LEU A 291 2.28 4.62 -3.18
C LEU A 291 1.01 4.55 -2.33
N ASP A 292 0.26 3.47 -2.44
CA ASP A 292 -0.79 3.07 -1.50
C ASP A 292 -0.32 1.86 -0.71
N VAL A 293 -0.75 1.74 0.55
CA VAL A 293 -0.49 0.54 1.33
C VAL A 293 -1.19 -0.67 0.69
N HIS A 294 -2.42 -0.49 0.22
CA HIS A 294 -3.14 -1.51 -0.51
C HIS A 294 -3.24 -1.14 -2.00
N GLU A 295 -2.48 -1.81 -2.84
CA GLU A 295 -2.60 -1.70 -4.29
C GLU A 295 -2.54 -3.11 -4.95
N GLY A 296 -2.56 -3.20 -6.26
CA GLY A 296 -2.34 -4.47 -6.96
C GLY A 296 -0.87 -4.93 -6.91
N PRO A 297 -0.61 -6.24 -7.11
CA PRO A 297 -1.59 -7.31 -7.26
C PRO A 297 -2.11 -7.83 -5.92
N GLY A 298 -3.26 -8.51 -5.89
CA GLY A 298 -3.74 -9.20 -4.70
C GLY A 298 -3.23 -10.64 -4.62
N LEU A 299 -2.74 -11.06 -3.46
CA LEU A 299 -2.48 -12.48 -3.14
C LEU A 299 -3.70 -13.06 -2.44
N SER A 300 -4.71 -13.47 -3.20
CA SER A 300 -6.04 -13.76 -2.70
C SER A 300 -6.69 -14.89 -3.50
N PHE A 301 -7.52 -15.68 -2.84
CA PHE A 301 -8.34 -16.72 -3.47
C PHE A 301 -9.31 -16.20 -4.56
N ARG A 302 -9.31 -14.90 -4.84
CA ARG A 302 -10.11 -14.24 -5.88
C ARG A 302 -9.26 -13.59 -6.98
N SER A 303 -7.93 -13.55 -6.84
CA SER A 303 -7.05 -12.85 -7.77
C SER A 303 -6.44 -13.81 -8.79
N ASN A 304 -6.85 -13.69 -10.04
CA ASN A 304 -6.25 -14.41 -11.16
C ASN A 304 -5.10 -13.61 -11.83
N GLU A 305 -4.69 -12.49 -11.24
CA GLU A 305 -3.56 -11.71 -11.73
C GLU A 305 -2.27 -12.51 -11.60
N VAL A 306 -1.51 -12.57 -12.69
CA VAL A 306 -0.22 -13.29 -12.72
C VAL A 306 0.85 -12.39 -12.16
N LEU A 307 1.65 -12.90 -11.24
CA LEU A 307 2.75 -12.15 -10.63
C LEU A 307 3.89 -12.00 -11.64
N GLU A 308 4.41 -10.78 -11.76
CA GLU A 308 5.49 -10.42 -12.66
C GLU A 308 6.69 -9.86 -11.87
N PRO A 309 7.92 -9.99 -12.41
CA PRO A 309 9.10 -9.40 -11.79
C PRO A 309 8.96 -7.88 -11.62
N GLY A 310 9.38 -7.35 -10.47
CA GLY A 310 9.24 -5.94 -10.10
C GLY A 310 7.92 -5.60 -9.40
N MET A 311 6.98 -6.53 -9.26
CA MET A 311 5.84 -6.36 -8.36
C MET A 311 6.31 -6.48 -6.91
N VAL A 312 5.77 -5.64 -6.02
CA VAL A 312 6.02 -5.69 -4.57
C VAL A 312 4.73 -6.05 -3.87
N VAL A 313 4.79 -7.06 -3.01
CA VAL A 313 3.62 -7.63 -2.31
C VAL A 313 3.93 -7.94 -0.86
N THR A 314 2.88 -7.98 -0.02
CA THR A 314 2.94 -8.52 1.34
C THR A 314 2.71 -10.03 1.36
N VAL A 315 3.26 -10.72 2.36
CA VAL A 315 2.93 -12.12 2.70
C VAL A 315 2.64 -12.18 4.19
N GLU A 316 1.35 -12.17 4.54
CA GLU A 316 0.84 -11.86 5.88
C GLU A 316 -0.19 -12.87 6.43
N PRO A 317 0.05 -14.19 6.40
CA PRO A 317 -0.90 -15.12 6.98
C PRO A 317 -1.14 -14.82 8.46
N GLY A 318 -2.40 -15.06 8.91
CA GLY A 318 -2.79 -14.86 10.29
C GLY A 318 -3.82 -15.88 10.78
N ILE A 319 -3.81 -16.15 12.07
CA ILE A 319 -4.80 -17.00 12.76
C ILE A 319 -5.38 -16.19 13.92
N TYR A 320 -6.71 -16.14 13.98
CA TYR A 320 -7.46 -15.30 14.94
C TYR A 320 -8.52 -16.13 15.65
N VAL A 321 -8.21 -16.63 16.87
CA VAL A 321 -9.11 -17.49 17.64
C VAL A 321 -9.85 -16.64 18.68
N PRO A 322 -11.19 -16.48 18.55
CA PRO A 322 -11.96 -15.64 19.47
C PRO A 322 -11.77 -16.05 20.93
N ASN A 323 -11.57 -15.08 21.81
CA ASN A 323 -11.33 -15.24 23.25
C ASN A 323 -10.02 -15.93 23.66
N VAL A 324 -9.20 -16.39 22.70
CA VAL A 324 -7.87 -16.96 22.93
C VAL A 324 -6.80 -15.95 22.60
N GLY A 325 -6.75 -15.51 21.34
CA GLY A 325 -5.77 -14.60 20.79
C GLY A 325 -5.50 -14.92 19.33
N GLY A 326 -4.56 -14.22 18.76
CA GLY A 326 -4.17 -14.39 17.35
C GLY A 326 -2.71 -14.05 17.12
N CYS A 327 -2.26 -14.33 15.91
CA CYS A 327 -0.93 -14.05 15.44
C CYS A 327 -1.00 -13.70 13.95
N ARG A 328 -0.26 -12.69 13.52
CA ARG A 328 0.10 -12.39 12.14
C ARG A 328 1.60 -12.19 12.06
N ILE A 329 2.20 -12.70 11.00
CA ILE A 329 3.61 -12.47 10.66
C ILE A 329 3.66 -12.13 9.18
N GLU A 330 4.32 -11.04 8.85
CA GLU A 330 4.30 -10.44 7.53
C GLU A 330 5.66 -9.91 7.12
N ASP A 331 5.97 -10.05 5.84
CA ASP A 331 7.07 -9.37 5.17
C ASP A 331 6.60 -8.77 3.85
N ASP A 332 7.17 -7.61 3.49
CA ASP A 332 7.18 -7.10 2.11
C ASP A 332 8.21 -7.87 1.27
N ALA A 333 7.85 -8.21 0.04
CA ALA A 333 8.72 -8.88 -0.91
C ALA A 333 8.58 -8.34 -2.34
N VAL A 334 9.69 -8.15 -3.04
CA VAL A 334 9.70 -7.91 -4.49
C VAL A 334 9.80 -9.21 -5.25
N ILE A 335 8.93 -9.40 -6.23
CA ILE A 335 8.96 -10.56 -7.14
C ILE A 335 10.15 -10.41 -8.08
N THR A 336 10.90 -11.49 -8.25
CA THR A 336 12.03 -11.59 -9.19
C THR A 336 11.78 -12.69 -10.23
N ASP A 337 12.62 -12.78 -11.25
CA ASP A 337 12.49 -13.81 -12.31
C ASP A 337 12.49 -15.25 -11.76
N ASN A 338 13.21 -15.51 -10.66
CA ASN A 338 13.43 -16.86 -10.14
C ASN A 338 12.91 -17.08 -8.70
N GLY A 339 12.17 -16.13 -8.13
CA GLY A 339 11.66 -16.18 -6.76
C GLY A 339 11.22 -14.81 -6.28
N ASN A 340 11.69 -14.42 -5.11
CA ASN A 340 11.46 -13.10 -4.53
C ASN A 340 12.66 -12.62 -3.71
N GLU A 341 12.71 -11.33 -3.44
CA GLU A 341 13.64 -10.69 -2.53
C GLU A 341 12.82 -10.04 -1.40
N ARG A 342 13.09 -10.43 -0.17
CA ARG A 342 12.44 -9.85 1.01
C ARG A 342 12.95 -8.42 1.26
N LEU A 343 12.07 -7.51 1.61
CA LEU A 343 12.40 -6.11 1.89
C LEU A 343 12.49 -5.81 3.39
N SER A 344 11.74 -6.52 4.24
CA SER A 344 11.74 -6.41 5.70
C SER A 344 12.55 -7.54 6.34
N PHE A 345 13.38 -7.23 7.32
CA PHE A 345 14.38 -8.16 7.88
C PHE A 345 14.24 -8.40 9.39
N SER A 346 13.28 -7.78 10.05
CA SER A 346 12.98 -8.02 11.47
C SER A 346 12.80 -9.50 11.76
N LYS A 347 13.28 -9.92 12.93
CA LYS A 347 13.23 -11.31 13.40
C LYS A 347 11.80 -11.84 13.43
N LYS A 348 11.58 -13.07 12.94
CA LYS A 348 10.28 -13.75 12.88
C LYS A 348 10.09 -14.85 13.91
N GLU A 349 11.16 -15.34 14.48
CA GLU A 349 11.08 -16.29 15.60
C GLU A 349 10.46 -15.61 16.83
N LEU A 350 9.72 -16.38 17.62
CA LEU A 350 9.04 -15.86 18.80
C LEU A 350 10.02 -15.17 19.74
N ILE A 351 9.80 -13.88 19.97
CA ILE A 351 10.49 -13.09 20.97
C ILE A 351 9.61 -13.05 22.22
N THR A 352 10.17 -13.38 23.37
CA THR A 352 9.52 -13.24 24.68
C THR A 352 10.16 -12.06 25.43
N LEU A 353 9.33 -11.10 25.82
CA LEU A 353 9.66 -9.90 26.56
C LEU A 353 9.32 -10.03 28.03
#